data_1914302b72e278ca611e21d00f783e1c
#
_entry.id   1914302b72e278ca611e21d00f783e1c
#
_cell.length_a   1.000
_cell.length_b   1.000
_cell.length_c   1.000
_cell.angle_alpha   90.00
_cell.angle_beta   90.00
_cell.angle_gamma   90.00
#
_symmetry.space_group_name_H-M   'P 1'
#
loop_
_entity.id
_entity.type
_entity.pdbx_description
1 polymer ?
#
loop_
_entity_poly.entity_id
_entity_poly.type
_entity_poly.pdbx_seq_one_letter_code
_entity_poly.pdbx_strand_id
1 'polypeptide(L)'
;MRKIITLTPTIDTNAYSSGDSVGGLLTLTELGRHSSQVVILENLVISDQSDQKAAMQIFFFDGNPAAATLTNNAAAAFTAADIAKIAGRLPIAGADFVTLPTGLATASYKNLGLIVKPHTDGKLYVAMVTTGTPTYAVGALTLKFGVSTSIN
;
A
#
# COMPACT_ATOMS: atom_id res chain seq x y z
N MET A 1 20.14 6.39 -3.15
CA MET A 1 19.29 7.61 -3.11
C MET A 1 18.12 7.37 -2.19
N ARG A 2 17.74 8.35 -1.41
CA ARG A 2 16.54 8.29 -0.54
C ARG A 2 15.49 9.25 -1.06
N LYS A 3 14.23 8.83 -1.03
CA LYS A 3 13.10 9.67 -1.43
C LYS A 3 11.81 9.27 -0.72
N ILE A 4 10.82 10.14 -0.82
CA ILE A 4 9.46 9.86 -0.37
C ILE A 4 8.56 9.73 -1.61
N ILE A 5 7.79 8.65 -1.64
CA ILE A 5 6.79 8.40 -2.68
C ILE A 5 5.42 8.44 -2.04
N THR A 6 4.54 9.23 -2.60
CA THR A 6 3.17 9.38 -2.12
C THR A 6 2.23 8.58 -3.02
N LEU A 7 1.39 7.73 -2.40
CA LEU A 7 0.25 7.10 -3.03
C LEU A 7 -1.04 7.69 -2.46
N THR A 8 -1.95 8.05 -3.35
CA THR A 8 -3.32 8.45 -3.00
C THR A 8 -4.25 7.48 -3.71
N PRO A 9 -4.76 6.44 -3.02
CA PRO A 9 -5.66 5.48 -3.63
C PRO A 9 -6.96 6.17 -4.04
N THR A 10 -7.52 5.75 -5.18
CA THR A 10 -8.87 6.15 -5.56
C THR A 10 -9.86 5.31 -4.77
N ILE A 11 -10.46 5.92 -3.77
CA ILE A 11 -11.46 5.30 -2.90
C ILE A 11 -12.84 5.87 -3.18
N ASP A 12 -13.88 5.08 -2.95
CA ASP A 12 -15.25 5.56 -3.01
C ASP A 12 -15.82 5.86 -1.62
N THR A 13 -17.04 6.35 -1.57
CA THR A 13 -17.73 6.75 -0.31
C THR A 13 -18.65 5.69 0.25
N ASN A 14 -18.71 4.51 -0.38
CA ASN A 14 -19.49 3.39 0.13
C ASN A 14 -18.70 2.63 1.19
N ALA A 15 -19.40 1.98 2.11
CA ALA A 15 -18.76 1.13 3.10
C ALA A 15 -18.03 -0.04 2.44
N TYR A 16 -16.81 -0.27 2.88
CA TYR A 16 -16.03 -1.45 2.50
C TYR A 16 -16.40 -2.62 3.40
N SER A 17 -16.29 -3.83 2.86
CA SER A 17 -16.36 -5.07 3.64
C SER A 17 -14.97 -5.62 3.91
N SER A 18 -14.84 -6.43 4.97
CA SER A 18 -13.57 -7.13 5.22
C SER A 18 -13.20 -8.03 4.05
N GLY A 19 -11.98 -7.89 3.55
CA GLY A 19 -11.50 -8.57 2.35
C GLY A 19 -11.57 -7.74 1.06
N ASP A 20 -12.16 -6.54 1.11
CA ASP A 20 -12.25 -5.68 -0.06
C ASP A 20 -10.91 -5.02 -0.40
N SER A 21 -10.67 -4.86 -1.70
CA SER A 21 -9.55 -4.08 -2.23
C SER A 21 -9.80 -2.59 -2.01
N VAL A 22 -8.80 -1.90 -1.47
CA VAL A 22 -8.82 -0.44 -1.25
C VAL A 22 -7.99 0.24 -2.32
N GLY A 23 -8.63 0.95 -3.22
CA GLY A 23 -7.97 1.72 -4.28
C GLY A 23 -7.55 0.91 -5.50
N GLY A 24 -7.85 -0.39 -5.55
CA GLY A 24 -7.46 -1.25 -6.66
C GLY A 24 -5.95 -1.56 -6.68
N LEU A 25 -5.42 -1.87 -7.86
CA LEU A 25 -3.99 -2.07 -8.06
C LEU A 25 -3.29 -0.72 -8.11
N LEU A 26 -2.37 -0.51 -7.18
CA LEU A 26 -1.55 0.69 -7.06
C LEU A 26 -0.12 0.40 -7.52
N THR A 27 0.63 1.44 -7.83
CA THR A 27 2.04 1.33 -8.22
C THR A 27 2.89 2.38 -7.52
N LEU A 28 4.01 1.95 -6.95
CA LEU A 28 5.13 2.83 -6.61
C LEU A 28 6.01 2.94 -7.86
N THR A 29 6.15 4.14 -8.38
CA THR A 29 6.96 4.43 -9.57
C THR A 29 8.27 5.09 -9.19
N GLU A 30 9.14 5.27 -10.19
CA GLU A 30 10.45 5.95 -10.01
C GLU A 30 11.38 5.26 -9.00
N LEU A 31 11.24 3.96 -8.82
CA LEU A 31 12.05 3.19 -7.87
C LEU A 31 13.47 2.88 -8.38
N GLY A 32 13.78 3.24 -9.61
CA GLY A 32 15.09 3.04 -10.22
C GLY A 32 14.98 2.77 -11.70
N ARG A 33 16.12 2.95 -12.41
CA ARG A 33 16.17 2.81 -13.88
C ARG A 33 16.63 1.42 -14.34
N HIS A 34 17.04 0.55 -13.42
CA HIS A 34 17.64 -0.74 -13.79
C HIS A 34 16.95 -1.90 -13.05
N SER A 35 16.68 -2.96 -13.76
CA SER A 35 16.08 -4.20 -13.26
C SER A 35 16.89 -4.92 -12.17
N SER A 36 18.12 -4.50 -11.94
CA SER A 36 19.02 -5.05 -10.91
C SER A 36 19.00 -4.25 -9.59
N GLN A 37 18.32 -3.12 -9.54
CA GLN A 37 18.30 -2.30 -8.33
C GLN A 37 17.38 -2.91 -7.28
N VAL A 38 17.89 -2.93 -6.07
CA VAL A 38 17.13 -3.31 -4.89
C VAL A 38 16.61 -2.03 -4.22
N VAL A 39 15.39 -2.08 -3.77
CA VAL A 39 14.71 -1.00 -3.06
C VAL A 39 14.46 -1.44 -1.63
N ILE A 40 14.69 -0.55 -0.68
CA ILE A 40 14.33 -0.76 0.72
C ILE A 40 13.21 0.21 1.06
N LEU A 41 12.06 -0.33 1.46
CA LEU A 41 11.01 0.46 2.09
C LEU A 41 11.40 0.69 3.54
N GLU A 42 11.74 1.92 3.89
CA GLU A 42 12.29 2.26 5.22
C GLU A 42 11.19 2.63 6.20
N ASN A 43 10.18 3.36 5.74
CA ASN A 43 9.07 3.79 6.56
C ASN A 43 7.78 3.94 5.76
N LEU A 44 6.68 4.02 6.47
CA LEU A 44 5.36 4.32 5.93
C LEU A 44 4.62 5.24 6.88
N VAL A 45 4.03 6.30 6.34
CA VAL A 45 3.05 7.14 7.05
C VAL A 45 1.73 7.02 6.32
N ILE A 46 0.67 6.68 7.05
CA ILE A 46 -0.70 6.64 6.55
C ILE A 46 -1.45 7.81 7.17
N SER A 47 -2.09 8.61 6.33
CA SER A 47 -2.99 9.68 6.76
C SER A 47 -4.41 9.29 6.38
N ASP A 48 -5.30 9.27 7.38
CA ASP A 48 -6.71 8.93 7.24
C ASP A 48 -7.54 10.13 7.69
N GLN A 49 -8.06 10.87 6.73
CA GLN A 49 -8.85 12.08 6.97
C GLN A 49 -10.30 11.77 7.33
N SER A 50 -10.70 10.50 7.34
CA SER A 50 -12.03 10.04 7.75
C SER A 50 -12.05 9.41 9.14
N ASP A 51 -10.88 9.35 9.82
CA ASP A 51 -10.71 8.75 11.16
C ASP A 51 -11.28 7.32 11.28
N GLN A 52 -11.23 6.55 10.19
CA GLN A 52 -11.76 5.19 10.16
C GLN A 52 -10.83 4.20 10.85
N LYS A 53 -9.52 4.47 10.87
CA LYS A 53 -8.50 3.62 11.54
C LYS A 53 -8.62 2.16 11.15
N ALA A 54 -8.89 1.91 9.87
CA ALA A 54 -9.15 0.55 9.40
C ALA A 54 -7.89 -0.29 9.40
N ALA A 55 -7.98 -1.48 9.96
CA ALA A 55 -6.97 -2.50 9.80
C ALA A 55 -6.94 -2.99 8.35
N MET A 56 -5.74 -3.21 7.81
CA MET A 56 -5.57 -3.67 6.43
C MET A 56 -4.27 -4.45 6.25
N GLN A 57 -4.18 -5.15 5.13
CA GLN A 57 -2.95 -5.79 4.68
C GLN A 57 -2.47 -5.06 3.43
N ILE A 58 -1.19 -4.69 3.41
CA ILE A 58 -0.55 -4.12 2.23
C ILE A 58 0.37 -5.18 1.65
N PHE A 59 0.13 -5.56 0.40
CA PHE A 59 0.95 -6.52 -0.35
C PHE A 59 1.79 -5.79 -1.38
N PHE A 60 3.05 -6.17 -1.47
CA PHE A 60 4.00 -5.66 -2.46
C PHE A 60 4.36 -6.78 -3.42
N PHE A 61 4.35 -6.48 -4.72
CA PHE A 61 4.63 -7.47 -5.77
C PHE A 61 5.79 -6.99 -6.64
N ASP A 62 6.72 -7.89 -6.91
CA ASP A 62 7.85 -7.68 -7.84
C ASP A 62 7.48 -7.92 -9.32
N GLY A 63 6.24 -8.25 -9.58
CA GLY A 63 5.64 -8.41 -10.90
C GLY A 63 4.17 -8.01 -10.89
N ASN A 64 3.62 -7.65 -12.05
CA ASN A 64 2.21 -7.30 -12.16
C ASN A 64 1.32 -8.51 -11.78
N PRO A 65 0.49 -8.42 -10.74
CA PRO A 65 -0.49 -9.46 -10.39
C PRO A 65 -1.71 -9.39 -11.33
N ALA A 66 -1.47 -9.62 -12.62
CA ALA A 66 -2.45 -9.37 -13.68
C ALA A 66 -3.68 -10.28 -13.64
N ALA A 67 -3.58 -11.44 -12.96
CA ALA A 67 -4.70 -12.36 -12.79
C ALA A 67 -5.53 -12.08 -11.52
N ALA A 68 -5.05 -11.17 -10.66
CA ALA A 68 -5.77 -10.77 -9.45
C ALA A 68 -7.00 -9.92 -9.79
N THR A 69 -8.06 -10.12 -9.02
CA THR A 69 -9.22 -9.22 -9.01
C THR A 69 -9.03 -8.21 -7.89
N LEU A 70 -8.76 -6.96 -8.27
CA LEU A 70 -8.47 -5.85 -7.35
C LEU A 70 -9.35 -4.64 -7.69
N THR A 71 -10.64 -4.87 -7.91
CA THR A 71 -11.60 -3.78 -8.08
C THR A 71 -11.80 -3.07 -6.74
N ASN A 72 -11.70 -1.74 -6.75
CA ASN A 72 -11.93 -0.95 -5.53
C ASN A 72 -13.30 -1.24 -4.93
N ASN A 73 -13.35 -1.41 -3.61
CA ASN A 73 -14.56 -1.73 -2.84
C ASN A 73 -15.26 -3.02 -3.31
N ALA A 74 -14.48 -4.03 -3.66
CA ALA A 74 -14.94 -5.37 -3.96
C ALA A 74 -13.93 -6.40 -3.42
N ALA A 75 -14.39 -7.61 -3.14
CA ALA A 75 -13.56 -8.67 -2.59
C ALA A 75 -12.31 -8.90 -3.43
N ALA A 76 -11.14 -8.77 -2.79
CA ALA A 76 -9.87 -9.04 -3.44
C ALA A 76 -9.70 -10.54 -3.66
N ALA A 77 -9.25 -10.93 -4.85
CA ALA A 77 -8.95 -12.33 -5.16
C ALA A 77 -7.58 -12.44 -5.85
N PHE A 78 -6.78 -13.39 -5.38
CA PHE A 78 -5.44 -13.66 -5.91
C PHE A 78 -5.36 -15.10 -6.42
N THR A 79 -4.66 -15.30 -7.52
CA THR A 79 -4.32 -16.63 -8.03
C THR A 79 -3.00 -17.11 -7.44
N ALA A 80 -2.67 -18.40 -7.62
CA ALA A 80 -1.37 -18.92 -7.24
C ALA A 80 -0.21 -18.20 -7.96
N ALA A 81 -0.42 -17.80 -9.22
CA ALA A 81 0.56 -17.05 -10.00
C ALA A 81 0.79 -15.63 -9.45
N ASP A 82 -0.24 -15.00 -8.89
CA ASP A 82 -0.11 -13.68 -8.27
C ASP A 82 0.62 -13.77 -6.93
N ILE A 83 0.28 -14.78 -6.13
CA ILE A 83 0.95 -15.01 -4.83
C ILE A 83 2.44 -15.26 -5.01
N ALA A 84 2.85 -15.93 -6.08
CA ALA A 84 4.25 -16.17 -6.40
C ALA A 84 5.05 -14.88 -6.66
N LYS A 85 4.39 -13.77 -6.95
CA LYS A 85 5.00 -12.44 -7.17
C LYS A 85 5.05 -11.58 -5.90
N ILE A 86 4.53 -12.06 -4.76
CA ILE A 86 4.56 -11.30 -3.53
C ILE A 86 6.01 -11.16 -3.06
N ALA A 87 6.51 -9.93 -3.02
CA ALA A 87 7.81 -9.55 -2.52
C ALA A 87 7.79 -9.21 -1.03
N GLY A 88 6.64 -8.84 -0.51
CA GLY A 88 6.48 -8.52 0.90
C GLY A 88 5.05 -8.20 1.30
N ARG A 89 4.79 -8.20 2.60
CA ARG A 89 3.51 -7.89 3.20
C ARG A 89 3.71 -7.02 4.44
N LEU A 90 2.87 -6.03 4.61
CA LEU A 90 2.85 -5.17 5.78
C LEU A 90 1.43 -5.18 6.39
N PRO A 91 1.24 -5.77 7.56
CA PRO A 91 -0.01 -5.66 8.30
C PRO A 91 -0.13 -4.27 8.93
N ILE A 92 -1.28 -3.66 8.81
CA ILE A 92 -1.65 -2.40 9.46
C ILE A 92 -2.74 -2.71 10.48
N ALA A 93 -2.49 -2.43 11.74
CA ALA A 93 -3.50 -2.58 12.78
C ALA A 93 -4.26 -1.26 13.00
N GLY A 94 -5.55 -1.35 13.28
CA GLY A 94 -6.34 -0.16 13.62
C GLY A 94 -5.83 0.57 14.87
N ALA A 95 -5.27 -0.18 15.83
CA ALA A 95 -4.67 0.36 17.04
C ALA A 95 -3.38 1.17 16.82
N ASP A 96 -2.74 1.04 15.65
CA ASP A 96 -1.54 1.82 15.31
C ASP A 96 -1.87 3.26 14.90
N PHE A 97 -3.14 3.54 14.63
CA PHE A 97 -3.59 4.88 14.31
C PHE A 97 -3.78 5.72 15.57
N VAL A 98 -3.29 6.95 15.50
CA VAL A 98 -3.53 7.98 16.51
C VAL A 98 -4.55 8.97 15.96
N THR A 99 -5.64 9.19 16.68
CA THR A 99 -6.62 10.22 16.35
C THR A 99 -6.05 11.59 16.71
N LEU A 100 -6.07 12.49 15.75
CA LEU A 100 -5.69 13.88 15.92
C LEU A 100 -6.94 14.72 16.27
N PRO A 101 -6.77 15.90 16.89
CA PRO A 101 -7.86 16.85 17.04
C PRO A 101 -8.53 17.10 15.67
N THR A 102 -9.84 17.26 15.61
CA THR A 102 -10.63 17.46 14.38
C THR A 102 -11.07 16.18 13.62
N GLY A 103 -10.88 14.98 14.19
CA GLY A 103 -11.39 13.75 13.57
C GLY A 103 -10.54 13.26 12.40
N LEU A 104 -9.25 13.43 12.50
CA LEU A 104 -8.26 12.89 11.57
C LEU A 104 -7.45 11.80 12.27
N ALA A 105 -6.92 10.84 11.54
CA ALA A 105 -6.04 9.82 12.09
C ALA A 105 -4.76 9.65 11.27
N THR A 106 -3.70 9.21 11.93
CA THR A 106 -2.43 8.88 11.28
C THR A 106 -1.79 7.66 11.93
N ALA A 107 -1.16 6.83 11.12
CA ALA A 107 -0.29 5.74 11.57
C ALA A 107 1.10 5.91 10.96
N SER A 108 2.13 5.59 11.72
CA SER A 108 3.51 5.72 11.29
C SER A 108 4.30 4.46 11.63
N TYR A 109 4.89 3.87 10.61
CA TYR A 109 5.75 2.70 10.70
C TYR A 109 7.18 3.10 10.36
N LYS A 110 8.09 2.83 11.28
CA LYS A 110 9.52 3.16 11.14
C LYS A 110 10.34 1.87 11.05
N ASN A 111 11.49 1.96 10.40
CA ASN A 111 12.45 0.85 10.32
C ASN A 111 11.84 -0.43 9.73
N LEU A 112 11.03 -0.29 8.68
CA LEU A 112 10.42 -1.44 8.00
C LEU A 112 11.47 -2.41 7.48
N GLY A 113 12.54 -1.89 6.86
CA GLY A 113 13.63 -2.71 6.34
C GLY A 113 13.20 -3.72 5.28
N LEU A 114 12.05 -3.50 4.64
CA LEU A 114 11.52 -4.41 3.64
C LEU A 114 12.30 -4.25 2.34
N ILE A 115 13.10 -5.26 2.03
CA ILE A 115 13.90 -5.32 0.81
C ILE A 115 13.05 -5.90 -0.30
N VAL A 116 12.85 -5.14 -1.36
CA VAL A 116 12.07 -5.54 -2.53
C VAL A 116 12.85 -5.26 -3.81
N LYS A 117 12.62 -6.09 -4.81
CA LYS A 117 13.13 -5.85 -6.16
C LYS A 117 11.98 -5.35 -7.03
N PRO A 118 12.07 -4.13 -7.59
CA PRO A 118 11.06 -3.68 -8.54
C PRO A 118 10.98 -4.58 -9.76
N HIS A 119 9.82 -4.58 -10.41
CA HIS A 119 9.65 -5.19 -11.71
C HIS A 119 10.58 -4.54 -12.75
N THR A 120 10.81 -5.21 -13.86
CA THR A 120 11.70 -4.75 -14.95
C THR A 120 11.30 -3.39 -15.54
N ASP A 121 10.06 -2.96 -15.34
CA ASP A 121 9.56 -1.64 -15.73
C ASP A 121 9.82 -0.53 -14.68
N GLY A 122 10.56 -0.85 -13.62
CA GLY A 122 10.90 0.09 -12.54
C GLY A 122 9.77 0.36 -11.55
N LYS A 123 8.71 -0.44 -11.57
CA LYS A 123 7.56 -0.30 -10.68
C LYS A 123 7.55 -1.39 -9.62
N LEU A 124 7.00 -1.05 -8.47
CA LEU A 124 6.56 -2.01 -7.46
C LEU A 124 5.04 -1.94 -7.40
N TYR A 125 4.38 -3.06 -7.60
CA TYR A 125 2.93 -3.13 -7.54
C TYR A 125 2.48 -3.29 -6.09
N VAL A 126 1.38 -2.63 -5.74
CA VAL A 126 0.85 -2.60 -4.38
C VAL A 126 -0.64 -2.90 -4.40
N ALA A 127 -1.08 -3.80 -3.53
CA ALA A 127 -2.49 -4.04 -3.27
C ALA A 127 -2.77 -3.83 -1.78
N MET A 128 -3.82 -3.10 -1.48
CA MET A 128 -4.32 -2.93 -0.11
C MET A 128 -5.63 -3.68 0.03
N VAL A 129 -5.73 -4.52 1.05
CA VAL A 129 -6.94 -5.28 1.36
C VAL A 129 -7.35 -4.95 2.79
N THR A 130 -8.54 -4.38 2.96
CA THR A 130 -9.03 -4.07 4.31
C THR A 130 -9.43 -5.33 5.06
N THR A 131 -9.16 -5.36 6.34
CA THR A 131 -9.70 -6.38 7.26
C THR A 131 -10.77 -5.81 8.19
N GLY A 132 -11.02 -4.51 8.08
CA GLY A 132 -12.13 -3.79 8.71
C GLY A 132 -13.25 -3.45 7.73
N THR A 133 -14.14 -2.59 8.16
CA THR A 133 -15.30 -2.14 7.37
C THR A 133 -15.36 -0.60 7.31
N PRO A 134 -14.31 0.06 6.79
CA PRO A 134 -14.26 1.52 6.78
C PRO A 134 -15.25 2.13 5.79
N THR A 135 -15.60 3.40 6.04
CA THR A 135 -16.31 4.26 5.10
C THR A 135 -15.52 5.55 4.95
N TYR A 136 -14.84 5.72 3.83
CA TYR A 136 -13.98 6.87 3.60
C TYR A 136 -14.71 8.00 2.87
N ALA A 137 -14.27 9.24 3.10
CA ALA A 137 -14.55 10.33 2.16
C ALA A 137 -13.60 10.23 0.96
N VAL A 138 -13.98 10.82 -0.17
CA VAL A 138 -13.13 10.86 -1.36
C VAL A 138 -11.80 11.54 -1.03
N GLY A 139 -10.69 10.91 -1.41
CA GLY A 139 -9.34 11.43 -1.18
C GLY A 139 -8.86 11.41 0.27
N ALA A 140 -9.61 10.75 1.17
CA ALA A 140 -9.28 10.75 2.60
C ALA A 140 -8.02 9.97 2.97
N LEU A 141 -7.61 9.01 2.14
CA LEU A 141 -6.50 8.11 2.44
C LEU A 141 -5.26 8.48 1.62
N THR A 142 -4.13 8.67 2.30
CA THR A 142 -2.84 8.93 1.67
C THR A 142 -1.75 8.12 2.35
N LEU A 143 -0.88 7.49 1.55
CA LEU A 143 0.27 6.73 2.02
C LEU A 143 1.56 7.39 1.54
N LYS A 144 2.51 7.60 2.44
CA LYS A 144 3.85 8.11 2.13
C LYS A 144 4.89 7.09 2.49
N PHE A 145 5.56 6.55 1.49
CA PHE A 145 6.66 5.60 1.66
C PHE A 145 8.00 6.31 1.61
N GLY A 146 8.79 6.15 2.66
CA GLY A 146 10.21 6.47 2.61
C GLY A 146 10.97 5.31 1.98
N VAL A 147 11.70 5.61 0.91
CA VAL A 147 12.34 4.59 0.08
C VAL A 147 13.81 4.92 -0.09
N SER A 148 14.68 3.93 0.08
CA SER A 148 16.07 4.00 -0.36
C SER A 148 16.34 3.02 -1.49
N THR A 149 17.12 3.46 -2.45
CA THR A 149 17.56 2.64 -3.57
C THR A 149 19.07 2.50 -3.52
N SER A 150 19.59 1.28 -3.73
CA SER A 150 21.02 1.10 -3.94
C SER A 150 21.39 1.72 -5.28
N ILE A 151 22.41 2.58 -5.29
CA ILE A 151 23.05 3.06 -6.50
C ILE A 151 24.28 2.18 -6.66
N ASN A 152 24.29 1.34 -7.67
CA ASN A 152 25.51 0.71 -8.19
C ASN A 152 25.99 1.50 -9.39
#